data_35b6cbbfe3d86df818c25fe1cb929ccd
#
_entry.id   35b6cbbfe3d86df818c25fe1cb929ccd
#
_cell.length_a   1.000
_cell.length_b   1.000
_cell.length_c   1.000
_cell.angle_alpha   90.00
_cell.angle_beta   90.00
_cell.angle_gamma   90.00
#
_symmetry.space_group_name_H-M   'P 1'
#
loop_
_entity.id
_entity.type
_entity.pdbx_description
1 polymer ?
#
loop_
_entity_poly.entity_id
_entity_poly.type
_entity_poly.pdbx_seq_one_letter_code
_entity_poly.pdbx_strand_id
1 'polypeptide(L)'
;CNDCPEMVALPAGSIGPAFAIGKTEVTQGQWRAVMGNNPSSFKNCGDNCPVENVSWNDAKDFIQKLNVKTGKQYRLPSEAEWEYACRAGGQQEYCGSNNVDAVAWYEGNSNSTRPVAGKQPNAFGLYDMSGNVWEWVEDCYGGDCANRVLRGGSWYGKTALLLASHRFWFEPTHRHFNDGFRLALPVK
;
A
#
# COMPACT_ATOMS: atom_id res chain seq x y z
N CYS A 1 -4.96 -16.12 12.18
CA CYS A 1 -3.79 -15.30 12.45
C CYS A 1 -4.27 -13.93 12.93
N ASN A 2 -4.04 -13.64 14.23
CA ASN A 2 -4.56 -12.41 14.86
C ASN A 2 -3.87 -11.12 14.34
N ASP A 3 -2.67 -11.25 13.84
CA ASP A 3 -1.85 -10.14 13.36
C ASP A 3 -1.75 -10.09 11.82
N CYS A 4 -2.58 -10.88 11.11
CA CYS A 4 -2.60 -10.86 9.66
C CYS A 4 -3.35 -9.63 9.14
N PRO A 5 -2.89 -9.03 8.02
CA PRO A 5 -3.65 -7.98 7.37
C PRO A 5 -5.06 -8.44 6.98
N GLU A 6 -6.05 -7.58 7.21
CA GLU A 6 -7.41 -7.80 6.71
C GLU A 6 -7.42 -7.65 5.19
N MET A 7 -7.97 -8.64 4.50
CA MET A 7 -7.99 -8.68 3.05
C MET A 7 -9.42 -8.52 2.53
N VAL A 8 -9.58 -7.71 1.49
CA VAL A 8 -10.86 -7.48 0.81
C VAL A 8 -10.84 -8.19 -0.54
N ALA A 9 -11.78 -9.12 -0.74
CA ALA A 9 -11.92 -9.80 -2.03
C ALA A 9 -12.54 -8.85 -3.06
N LEU A 10 -11.88 -8.71 -4.20
CA LEU A 10 -12.33 -7.89 -5.31
C LEU A 10 -12.83 -8.77 -6.46
N PRO A 11 -13.85 -8.32 -7.19
CA PRO A 11 -14.37 -9.10 -8.32
C PRO A 11 -13.34 -9.21 -9.44
N ALA A 12 -13.46 -10.23 -10.26
CA ALA A 12 -12.76 -10.31 -11.53
C ALA A 12 -13.15 -9.12 -12.41
N GLY A 13 -12.17 -8.57 -13.10
CA GLY A 13 -12.36 -7.40 -13.96
C GLY A 13 -11.53 -7.51 -15.24
N SER A 14 -11.41 -6.41 -15.96
CA SER A 14 -10.61 -6.32 -17.19
C SER A 14 -9.12 -6.64 -17.00
N ILE A 15 -8.64 -6.62 -15.76
CA ILE A 15 -7.23 -6.86 -15.41
C ILE A 15 -6.88 -8.32 -15.12
N GLY A 16 -7.89 -9.21 -15.05
CA GLY A 16 -7.65 -10.62 -14.79
C GLY A 16 -8.62 -11.25 -13.79
N PRO A 17 -8.22 -12.39 -13.18
CA PRO A 17 -9.06 -13.11 -12.22
C PRO A 17 -9.27 -12.31 -10.93
N ALA A 18 -10.31 -12.71 -10.17
CA ALA A 18 -10.56 -12.16 -8.84
C ALA A 18 -9.33 -12.35 -7.91
N PHE A 19 -9.08 -11.38 -7.07
CA PHE A 19 -8.01 -11.40 -6.07
C PHE A 19 -8.47 -10.68 -4.79
N ALA A 20 -7.74 -10.85 -3.71
CA ALA A 20 -7.94 -10.05 -2.52
C ALA A 20 -6.77 -9.07 -2.34
N ILE A 21 -7.06 -7.91 -1.80
CA ILE A 21 -6.05 -6.87 -1.52
C ILE A 21 -6.20 -6.40 -0.07
N GLY A 22 -5.11 -5.96 0.54
CA GLY A 22 -5.12 -5.41 1.89
C GLY A 22 -6.10 -4.24 2.01
N LYS A 23 -6.99 -4.30 2.98
CA LYS A 23 -7.92 -3.21 3.31
C LYS A 23 -7.18 -1.93 3.60
N THR A 24 -6.00 -2.05 4.21
CA THR A 24 -5.07 -0.97 4.54
C THR A 24 -3.65 -1.34 4.11
N GLU A 25 -2.75 -0.37 4.23
CA GLU A 25 -1.32 -0.61 4.22
C GLU A 25 -0.92 -1.57 5.35
N VAL A 26 0.16 -2.33 5.18
CA VAL A 26 0.74 -3.13 6.27
C VAL A 26 1.14 -2.20 7.40
N THR A 27 0.70 -2.52 8.62
CA THR A 27 0.94 -1.70 9.80
C THR A 27 2.27 -2.05 10.49
N GLN A 28 2.75 -1.13 11.32
CA GLN A 28 3.95 -1.35 12.15
C GLN A 28 3.77 -2.57 13.07
N GLY A 29 2.59 -2.75 13.65
CA GLY A 29 2.28 -3.91 14.50
C GLY A 29 2.32 -5.23 13.72
N GLN A 30 1.74 -5.26 12.53
CA GLN A 30 1.78 -6.43 11.64
C GLN A 30 3.21 -6.77 11.20
N TRP A 31 3.99 -5.76 10.84
CA TRP A 31 5.39 -5.94 10.49
C TRP A 31 6.18 -6.56 11.65
N ARG A 32 6.07 -5.98 12.83
CA ARG A 32 6.79 -6.47 14.02
C ARG A 32 6.41 -7.90 14.38
N ALA A 33 5.14 -8.27 14.26
CA ALA A 33 4.66 -9.63 14.54
C ALA A 33 5.29 -10.69 13.63
N VAL A 34 5.68 -10.32 12.42
CA VAL A 34 6.30 -11.21 11.43
C VAL A 34 7.83 -11.12 11.46
N MET A 35 8.37 -9.91 11.53
CA MET A 35 9.80 -9.66 11.37
C MET A 35 10.58 -9.55 12.70
N GLY A 36 9.89 -9.26 13.80
CA GLY A 36 10.51 -9.11 15.13
C GLY A 36 11.18 -7.76 15.38
N ASN A 37 11.10 -6.82 14.45
CA ASN A 37 11.66 -5.48 14.56
C ASN A 37 10.66 -4.43 14.07
N ASN A 38 11.04 -3.15 14.14
CA ASN A 38 10.29 -2.05 13.55
C ASN A 38 11.24 -1.03 12.93
N PRO A 39 11.41 -1.03 11.59
CA PRO A 39 12.31 -0.11 10.90
C PRO A 39 11.77 1.31 10.76
N SER A 40 10.48 1.53 11.06
CA SER A 40 9.78 2.76 10.80
C SER A 40 10.43 3.97 11.47
N SER A 41 10.45 5.10 10.77
CA SER A 41 10.91 6.38 11.31
C SER A 41 9.91 6.96 12.32
N PHE A 42 8.61 6.81 12.04
CA PHE A 42 7.54 7.32 12.91
C PHE A 42 7.02 6.24 13.88
N LYS A 43 7.91 5.66 14.68
CA LYS A 43 7.54 4.64 15.68
C LYS A 43 6.52 5.14 16.69
N ASN A 44 6.58 6.43 17.04
CA ASN A 44 5.65 7.06 17.99
C ASN A 44 4.21 7.13 17.46
N CYS A 45 3.99 6.95 16.17
CA CYS A 45 2.66 6.88 15.58
C CYS A 45 1.87 5.68 16.11
N GLY A 46 2.55 4.56 16.36
CA GLY A 46 1.98 3.37 17.00
C GLY A 46 1.72 2.21 16.04
N ASP A 47 1.21 1.12 16.60
CA ASP A 47 1.04 -0.16 15.91
C ASP A 47 0.06 -0.12 14.75
N ASN A 48 -0.91 0.80 14.77
CA ASN A 48 -1.91 0.96 13.71
C ASN A 48 -1.49 1.93 12.60
N CYS A 49 -0.31 2.49 12.69
CA CYS A 49 0.26 3.31 11.62
C CYS A 49 0.94 2.42 10.58
N PRO A 50 1.04 2.85 9.32
CA PRO A 50 1.71 2.05 8.31
C PRO A 50 3.18 1.87 8.66
N VAL A 51 3.72 0.70 8.37
CA VAL A 51 5.17 0.51 8.36
C VAL A 51 5.76 1.32 7.22
N GLU A 52 6.85 2.03 7.48
CA GLU A 52 7.60 2.74 6.45
C GLU A 52 9.09 2.54 6.67
N ASN A 53 9.90 3.15 5.83
CA ASN A 53 11.34 2.93 5.80
C ASN A 53 11.69 1.47 5.47
N VAL A 54 10.93 0.90 4.54
CA VAL A 54 11.08 -0.46 4.00
C VAL A 54 11.26 -0.40 2.49
N SER A 55 12.20 -1.16 1.97
CA SER A 55 12.45 -1.29 0.54
C SER A 55 11.51 -2.31 -0.11
N TRP A 56 11.52 -2.38 -1.43
CA TRP A 56 10.84 -3.44 -2.17
C TRP A 56 11.35 -4.83 -1.74
N ASN A 57 12.67 -4.96 -1.58
CA ASN A 57 13.27 -6.21 -1.10
C ASN A 57 12.82 -6.56 0.32
N ASP A 58 12.74 -5.57 1.22
CA ASP A 58 12.24 -5.78 2.59
C ASP A 58 10.78 -6.26 2.58
N ALA A 59 9.94 -5.69 1.71
CA ALA A 59 8.55 -6.11 1.55
C ALA A 59 8.46 -7.57 1.07
N LYS A 60 9.32 -7.98 0.13
CA LYS A 60 9.38 -9.38 -0.34
C LYS A 60 9.82 -10.34 0.77
N ASP A 61 10.77 -9.95 1.62
CA ASP A 61 11.21 -10.75 2.78
C ASP A 61 10.07 -10.90 3.80
N PHE A 62 9.35 -9.82 4.09
CA PHE A 62 8.16 -9.87 4.93
C PHE A 62 7.12 -10.86 4.39
N ILE A 63 6.81 -10.77 3.10
CA ILE A 63 5.85 -11.63 2.42
C ILE A 63 6.28 -13.10 2.51
N GLN A 64 7.54 -13.39 2.28
CA GLN A 64 8.06 -14.77 2.37
C GLN A 64 7.85 -15.34 3.78
N LYS A 65 8.21 -14.59 4.82
CA LYS A 65 8.05 -15.01 6.21
C LYS A 65 6.57 -15.15 6.60
N LEU A 66 5.73 -14.22 6.17
CA LEU A 66 4.28 -14.31 6.40
C LEU A 66 3.68 -15.55 5.75
N ASN A 67 4.08 -15.88 4.52
CA ASN A 67 3.62 -17.06 3.80
C ASN A 67 4.03 -18.36 4.51
N VAL A 68 5.27 -18.44 5.00
CA VAL A 68 5.72 -19.57 5.80
C VAL A 68 4.89 -19.71 7.09
N LYS A 69 4.64 -18.58 7.76
CA LYS A 69 3.87 -18.56 9.02
C LYS A 69 2.40 -18.96 8.84
N THR A 70 1.79 -18.61 7.70
CA THR A 70 0.34 -18.75 7.51
C THR A 70 -0.07 -19.85 6.54
N GLY A 71 0.84 -20.35 5.73
CA GLY A 71 0.54 -21.30 4.64
C GLY A 71 -0.23 -20.66 3.48
N LYS A 72 -0.34 -19.33 3.45
CA LYS A 72 -1.01 -18.57 2.38
C LYS A 72 -0.05 -18.13 1.29
N GLN A 73 -0.58 -17.50 0.23
CA GLN A 73 0.19 -17.05 -0.92
C GLN A 73 0.10 -15.52 -1.07
N TYR A 74 0.43 -14.80 0.00
CA TYR A 74 0.52 -13.34 -0.08
C TYR A 74 1.59 -12.92 -1.07
N ARG A 75 1.36 -11.81 -1.71
CA ARG A 75 2.28 -11.16 -2.67
C ARG A 75 2.08 -9.65 -2.67
N LEU A 76 2.92 -8.91 -3.37
CA LEU A 76 2.59 -7.54 -3.75
C LEU A 76 1.49 -7.56 -4.82
N PRO A 77 0.61 -6.56 -4.86
CA PRO A 77 -0.28 -6.36 -6.00
C PRO A 77 0.56 -6.00 -7.24
N SER A 78 0.08 -6.38 -8.42
CA SER A 78 0.60 -5.77 -9.63
C SER A 78 0.17 -4.31 -9.71
N GLU A 79 0.83 -3.50 -10.52
CA GLU A 79 0.45 -2.10 -10.72
C GLU A 79 -0.98 -1.99 -11.24
N ALA A 80 -1.36 -2.85 -12.19
CA ALA A 80 -2.73 -2.89 -12.73
C ALA A 80 -3.76 -3.26 -11.66
N GLU A 81 -3.46 -4.23 -10.80
CA GLU A 81 -4.31 -4.59 -9.66
C GLU A 81 -4.47 -3.45 -8.67
N TRP A 82 -3.36 -2.76 -8.38
CA TRP A 82 -3.37 -1.61 -7.48
C TRP A 82 -4.27 -0.49 -8.02
N GLU A 83 -4.12 -0.13 -9.29
CA GLU A 83 -4.94 0.93 -9.91
C GLU A 83 -6.42 0.53 -10.02
N TYR A 84 -6.71 -0.71 -10.37
CA TYR A 84 -8.07 -1.25 -10.35
C TYR A 84 -8.70 -1.15 -8.96
N ALA A 85 -7.97 -1.55 -7.93
CA ALA A 85 -8.41 -1.44 -6.55
C ALA A 85 -8.62 0.02 -6.11
N CYS A 86 -7.72 0.92 -6.49
CA CYS A 86 -7.80 2.35 -6.22
C CYS A 86 -9.06 2.97 -6.82
N ARG A 87 -9.33 2.72 -8.08
CA ARG A 87 -10.46 3.30 -8.81
C ARG A 87 -11.80 2.72 -8.40
N ALA A 88 -11.85 1.46 -7.98
CA ALA A 88 -13.05 0.78 -7.50
C ALA A 88 -14.27 0.99 -8.43
N GLY A 89 -14.04 0.94 -9.75
CA GLY A 89 -15.07 1.16 -10.78
C GLY A 89 -15.41 2.63 -11.05
N GLY A 90 -14.79 3.57 -10.34
CA GLY A 90 -15.00 5.01 -10.52
C GLY A 90 -13.95 5.66 -11.42
N GLN A 91 -14.13 6.96 -11.68
CA GLN A 91 -13.22 7.79 -12.46
C GLN A 91 -12.76 9.04 -11.68
N GLN A 92 -12.75 8.95 -10.35
CA GLN A 92 -12.27 10.03 -9.51
C GLN A 92 -10.75 10.24 -9.71
N GLU A 93 -10.30 11.46 -9.43
CA GLU A 93 -8.88 11.81 -9.53
C GLU A 93 -8.03 11.07 -8.51
N TYR A 94 -8.55 10.94 -7.28
CA TYR A 94 -7.93 10.21 -6.18
C TYR A 94 -8.66 8.88 -5.94
N CYS A 95 -8.04 8.02 -5.16
CA CYS A 95 -8.64 6.72 -4.85
C CYS A 95 -9.89 6.89 -3.96
N GLY A 96 -11.04 6.97 -4.58
CA GLY A 96 -12.35 7.04 -3.91
C GLY A 96 -13.01 8.41 -3.85
N SER A 97 -12.37 9.50 -4.31
CA SER A 97 -12.97 10.84 -4.32
C SER A 97 -12.24 11.80 -5.26
N ASN A 98 -12.92 12.88 -5.69
CA ASN A 98 -12.28 14.06 -6.26
C ASN A 98 -11.85 15.07 -5.17
N ASN A 99 -12.26 14.86 -3.92
CA ASN A 99 -11.84 15.65 -2.78
C ASN A 99 -10.70 14.93 -2.05
N VAL A 100 -9.48 15.41 -2.21
CA VAL A 100 -8.29 14.80 -1.61
C VAL A 100 -8.37 14.74 -0.09
N ASP A 101 -8.93 15.77 0.57
CA ASP A 101 -9.03 15.83 2.02
C ASP A 101 -9.98 14.76 2.60
N ALA A 102 -10.91 14.25 1.80
CA ALA A 102 -11.82 13.20 2.23
C ALA A 102 -11.14 11.83 2.37
N VAL A 103 -10.10 11.56 1.56
CA VAL A 103 -9.55 10.22 1.39
C VAL A 103 -8.07 10.09 1.75
N ALA A 104 -7.34 11.20 1.88
CA ALA A 104 -5.88 11.16 1.94
C ALA A 104 -5.27 11.98 3.09
N TRP A 105 -4.17 11.44 3.64
CA TRP A 105 -3.19 12.21 4.41
C TRP A 105 -2.04 12.60 3.48
N TYR A 106 -1.78 13.91 3.34
CA TYR A 106 -0.77 14.49 2.45
C TYR A 106 -0.17 15.76 3.05
N GLU A 107 0.74 16.46 2.37
CA GLU A 107 1.43 17.62 2.94
C GLU A 107 0.47 18.76 3.37
N GLY A 108 -0.70 18.84 2.74
CA GLY A 108 -1.69 19.88 3.04
C GLY A 108 -2.43 19.66 4.37
N ASN A 109 -2.44 18.45 4.91
CA ASN A 109 -3.19 18.12 6.14
C ASN A 109 -2.43 17.23 7.13
N SER A 110 -1.19 16.85 6.84
CA SER A 110 -0.37 16.04 7.76
C SER A 110 1.11 16.34 7.59
N ASN A 111 1.88 16.12 8.66
CA ASN A 111 3.33 16.24 8.69
C ASN A 111 4.03 14.93 9.10
N SER A 112 3.29 13.84 9.10
CA SER A 112 3.76 12.49 9.45
C SER A 112 2.79 11.45 8.95
N THR A 113 3.16 10.17 9.07
CA THR A 113 2.19 9.07 8.92
C THR A 113 1.07 9.18 9.94
N ARG A 114 -0.08 8.61 9.62
CA ARG A 114 -1.27 8.57 10.48
C ARG A 114 -1.76 7.14 10.61
N PRO A 115 -2.51 6.82 11.67
CA PRO A 115 -3.17 5.52 11.78
C PRO A 115 -3.98 5.19 10.53
N VAL A 116 -3.86 3.95 10.07
CA VAL A 116 -4.60 3.49 8.88
C VAL A 116 -6.11 3.57 9.09
N ALA A 117 -6.87 3.69 8.01
CA ALA A 117 -8.32 3.79 8.01
C ALA A 117 -8.88 5.02 8.76
N GLY A 118 -8.11 6.10 8.85
CA GLY A 118 -8.54 7.36 9.46
C GLY A 118 -9.30 8.30 8.53
N LYS A 119 -9.28 8.05 7.24
CA LYS A 119 -10.03 8.78 6.21
C LYS A 119 -11.13 7.90 5.62
N GLN A 120 -11.88 8.40 4.62
CA GLN A 120 -12.93 7.64 3.97
C GLN A 120 -12.36 6.55 3.06
N PRO A 121 -13.00 5.36 2.99
CA PRO A 121 -12.63 4.33 2.04
C PRO A 121 -13.15 4.65 0.63
N ASN A 122 -12.61 3.95 -0.37
CA ASN A 122 -13.21 3.93 -1.69
C ASN A 122 -14.41 2.97 -1.76
N ALA A 123 -15.02 2.80 -2.93
CA ALA A 123 -16.21 1.97 -3.11
C ALA A 123 -15.96 0.47 -2.85
N PHE A 124 -14.72 0.00 -2.87
CA PHE A 124 -14.35 -1.36 -2.48
C PHE A 124 -14.07 -1.52 -0.99
N GLY A 125 -14.17 -0.45 -0.19
CA GLY A 125 -13.87 -0.48 1.23
C GLY A 125 -12.37 -0.44 1.55
N LEU A 126 -11.55 0.07 0.63
CA LEU A 126 -10.10 0.20 0.79
C LEU A 126 -9.73 1.60 1.25
N TYR A 127 -8.84 1.67 2.21
CA TYR A 127 -8.40 2.92 2.85
C TYR A 127 -6.98 3.29 2.43
N ASP A 128 -6.69 4.60 2.45
CA ASP A 128 -5.34 5.14 2.30
C ASP A 128 -4.66 4.74 0.98
N MET A 129 -5.43 4.46 -0.07
CA MET A 129 -4.86 4.20 -1.39
C MET A 129 -4.34 5.47 -2.07
N SER A 130 -4.79 6.63 -1.62
CA SER A 130 -4.15 7.93 -1.88
C SER A 130 -3.61 8.47 -0.57
N GLY A 131 -2.32 8.80 -0.50
CA GLY A 131 -1.68 9.37 0.68
C GLY A 131 -1.22 8.36 1.74
N ASN A 132 -0.88 8.85 2.88
CA ASN A 132 -0.24 8.18 4.01
C ASN A 132 1.17 7.71 3.66
N VAL A 133 1.38 6.55 3.06
CA VAL A 133 2.68 6.13 2.52
C VAL A 133 2.57 5.69 1.06
N TRP A 134 3.64 5.91 0.29
CA TRP A 134 3.82 5.29 -1.02
C TRP A 134 3.78 3.78 -0.87
N GLU A 135 3.23 3.11 -1.88
CA GLU A 135 3.05 1.67 -1.84
C GLU A 135 3.81 0.99 -2.98
N TRP A 136 4.77 0.13 -2.60
CA TRP A 136 5.46 -0.74 -3.53
C TRP A 136 4.48 -1.69 -4.21
N VAL A 137 4.62 -1.87 -5.51
CA VAL A 137 3.93 -2.90 -6.29
C VAL A 137 4.94 -3.85 -6.92
N GLU A 138 4.48 -4.95 -7.50
CA GLU A 138 5.36 -6.00 -8.05
C GLU A 138 6.15 -5.53 -9.27
N ASP A 139 5.61 -4.61 -10.05
CA ASP A 139 6.08 -4.27 -11.40
C ASP A 139 7.42 -3.55 -11.40
N CYS A 140 8.21 -3.85 -12.44
CA CYS A 140 9.36 -3.05 -12.81
C CYS A 140 8.90 -1.72 -13.44
N TYR A 141 9.63 -0.65 -13.15
CA TYR A 141 9.50 0.59 -13.88
C TYR A 141 10.46 0.57 -15.07
N GLY A 142 9.93 0.32 -16.26
CA GLY A 142 10.75 0.10 -17.44
C GLY A 142 11.16 -1.39 -17.63
N GLY A 143 11.99 -1.66 -18.64
CA GLY A 143 12.22 -3.03 -19.11
C GLY A 143 13.30 -3.82 -18.38
N ASP A 144 14.20 -3.16 -17.62
CA ASP A 144 15.38 -3.80 -17.03
C ASP A 144 15.25 -4.09 -15.53
N CYS A 145 14.14 -3.71 -14.90
CA CYS A 145 13.88 -3.88 -13.47
C CYS A 145 14.90 -3.21 -12.53
N ALA A 146 15.69 -2.25 -13.02
CA ALA A 146 16.54 -1.44 -12.17
C ALA A 146 15.75 -0.65 -11.12
N ASN A 147 14.50 -0.31 -11.44
CA ASN A 147 13.58 0.38 -10.57
C ASN A 147 12.24 -0.37 -10.45
N ARG A 148 11.62 -0.24 -9.29
CA ARG A 148 10.28 -0.77 -9.01
C ARG A 148 9.28 0.36 -8.83
N VAL A 149 8.02 0.08 -9.16
CA VAL A 149 6.95 1.07 -9.14
C VAL A 149 6.42 1.30 -7.72
N LEU A 150 6.13 2.56 -7.43
CA LEU A 150 5.41 3.03 -6.24
C LEU A 150 4.14 3.76 -6.68
N ARG A 151 3.07 3.61 -5.93
CA ARG A 151 1.77 4.21 -6.23
C ARG A 151 1.17 4.88 -4.99
N GLY A 152 0.26 5.84 -5.21
CA GLY A 152 -0.63 6.40 -4.21
C GLY A 152 -0.18 7.69 -3.56
N GLY A 153 1.08 8.07 -3.65
CA GLY A 153 1.61 9.23 -2.94
C GLY A 153 1.71 9.00 -1.44
N SER A 154 2.05 10.04 -0.69
CA SER A 154 2.27 9.94 0.75
C SER A 154 1.93 11.23 1.50
N TRP A 155 2.06 11.20 2.84
CA TRP A 155 1.91 12.35 3.72
C TRP A 155 2.87 13.51 3.36
N TYR A 156 4.00 13.21 2.71
CA TYR A 156 5.03 14.18 2.29
C TYR A 156 4.86 14.63 0.83
N GLY A 157 3.70 14.42 0.22
CA GLY A 157 3.47 14.72 -1.19
C GLY A 157 2.42 15.79 -1.44
N LYS A 158 2.60 16.50 -2.56
CA LYS A 158 1.57 17.39 -3.11
C LYS A 158 0.45 16.58 -3.74
N THR A 159 -0.71 17.20 -3.92
CA THR A 159 -1.90 16.55 -4.48
C THR A 159 -1.67 15.86 -5.82
N ALA A 160 -0.82 16.42 -6.68
CA ALA A 160 -0.49 15.81 -7.97
C ALA A 160 0.14 14.42 -7.87
N LEU A 161 0.82 14.11 -6.76
CA LEU A 161 1.46 12.81 -6.52
C LEU A 161 0.47 11.75 -6.02
N LEU A 162 -0.71 12.16 -5.56
CA LEU A 162 -1.74 11.31 -4.97
C LEU A 162 -2.78 10.84 -5.99
N LEU A 163 -2.70 11.33 -7.22
CA LEU A 163 -3.62 10.94 -8.31
C LEU A 163 -3.62 9.43 -8.52
N ALA A 164 -4.78 8.85 -8.77
CA ALA A 164 -4.94 7.43 -9.06
C ALA A 164 -4.04 6.94 -10.20
N SER A 165 -3.73 7.81 -11.16
CA SER A 165 -2.90 7.52 -12.32
C SER A 165 -1.40 7.77 -12.12
N HIS A 166 -1.01 8.43 -11.02
CA HIS A 166 0.39 8.83 -10.85
C HIS A 166 1.27 7.64 -10.53
N ARG A 167 2.41 7.54 -11.22
CA ARG A 167 3.43 6.51 -11.06
C ARG A 167 4.71 7.14 -10.54
N PHE A 168 5.39 6.42 -9.64
CA PHE A 168 6.70 6.81 -9.18
C PHE A 168 7.61 5.58 -9.11
N TRP A 169 8.89 5.75 -8.90
CA TRP A 169 9.83 4.62 -8.89
C TRP A 169 11.08 4.91 -8.07
N PHE A 170 11.64 3.86 -7.54
CA PHE A 170 12.98 3.81 -6.97
C PHE A 170 13.59 2.42 -7.19
N GLU A 171 14.91 2.33 -6.99
CA GLU A 171 15.58 1.03 -6.94
C GLU A 171 15.03 0.16 -5.80
N PRO A 172 15.05 -1.17 -5.94
CA PRO A 172 14.41 -2.09 -4.97
C PRO A 172 15.08 -2.11 -3.59
N THR A 173 16.22 -1.46 -3.43
CA THR A 173 16.93 -1.29 -2.14
C THR A 173 16.61 0.03 -1.43
N HIS A 174 15.89 0.93 -2.08
CA HIS A 174 15.55 2.25 -1.54
C HIS A 174 14.64 2.15 -0.32
N ARG A 175 14.96 2.90 0.73
CA ARG A 175 14.16 3.05 1.96
C ARG A 175 13.95 4.51 2.26
N HIS A 176 12.72 4.90 2.55
CA HIS A 176 12.40 6.26 2.95
C HIS A 176 11.25 6.28 3.96
N PHE A 177 11.18 7.36 4.74
CA PHE A 177 10.19 7.54 5.81
C PHE A 177 8.74 7.62 5.33
N ASN A 178 8.49 7.53 4.05
CA ASN A 178 7.16 7.58 3.44
C ASN A 178 6.90 6.44 2.44
N ASP A 179 7.72 5.40 2.45
CA ASP A 179 7.58 4.22 1.57
C ASP A 179 7.18 3.00 2.39
N GLY A 180 6.03 2.44 2.04
CA GLY A 180 5.47 1.22 2.62
C GLY A 180 4.85 0.34 1.54
N PHE A 181 3.85 -0.47 1.89
CA PHE A 181 3.19 -1.38 0.95
C PHE A 181 1.89 -1.94 1.52
N ARG A 182 1.06 -2.51 0.65
CA ARG A 182 -0.05 -3.39 1.03
C ARG A 182 0.05 -4.71 0.30
N LEU A 183 -0.69 -5.70 0.74
CA LEU A 183 -0.62 -7.07 0.25
C LEU A 183 -1.72 -7.36 -0.77
N ALA A 184 -1.47 -8.36 -1.60
CA ALA A 184 -2.47 -9.02 -2.42
C ALA A 184 -2.45 -10.53 -2.15
N LEU A 185 -3.53 -11.21 -2.50
CA LEU A 185 -3.71 -12.64 -2.29
C LEU A 185 -4.64 -13.19 -3.37
N PRO A 186 -4.33 -14.33 -4.00
CA PRO A 186 -5.29 -14.98 -4.88
C PRO A 186 -6.52 -15.44 -4.10
N VAL A 187 -7.72 -15.28 -4.68
CA VAL A 187 -8.95 -15.90 -4.19
C VAL A 187 -9.19 -17.20 -4.94
N LYS A 188 -9.56 -18.24 -4.17
CA LYS A 188 -9.92 -19.56 -4.72
C LYS A 188 -11.37 -19.57 -5.16
#